data_3a4bc0fce083c53c9cfcb4bdf0dab1c7
#
_entry.id   3a4bc0fce083c53c9cfcb4bdf0dab1c7
#
_cell.length_a   1.000
_cell.length_b   1.000
_cell.length_c   1.000
_cell.angle_alpha   90.00
_cell.angle_beta   90.00
_cell.angle_gamma   90.00
#
_symmetry.space_group_name_H-M   'P 1'
#
loop_
_entity.id
_entity.type
_entity.pdbx_description
1 polymer ?
#
loop_
_entity_poly.entity_id
_entity_poly.type
_entity_poly.pdbx_seq_one_letter_code
_entity_poly.pdbx_strand_id
1 'polypeptide(L)'
;MALFTIQNEFHYEIVRKIFEGGMGIVYEAEQHGTRQFIKRLAIKVVRQNYADQKQFIDNFIGEAKLVADLIHTNIVQTYHLGETNGIYFIAMELIRGVNLEQFAQQLADKRRVLPKELAVFIVSRVARGLAYAHAKTCLLYTSPSPRD
;
A
#
# COMPACT_ATOMS: atom_id res chain seq x y z
N MET A 1 -15.86 -4.93 -16.61
CA MET A 1 -15.18 -6.21 -16.92
C MET A 1 -13.87 -6.24 -16.13
N ALA A 2 -13.64 -7.30 -15.37
CA ALA A 2 -12.40 -7.44 -14.60
C ALA A 2 -11.22 -7.76 -15.55
N LEU A 3 -10.04 -7.21 -15.26
CA LEU A 3 -8.82 -7.51 -16.03
C LEU A 3 -8.36 -8.95 -15.79
N PHE A 4 -8.37 -9.37 -14.53
CA PHE A 4 -8.08 -10.72 -14.07
C PHE A 4 -8.58 -10.89 -12.64
N THR A 5 -8.49 -12.10 -12.10
CA THR A 5 -8.91 -12.43 -10.74
C THR A 5 -7.76 -13.01 -9.93
N ILE A 6 -7.78 -12.76 -8.62
CA ILE A 6 -6.90 -13.41 -7.65
C ILE A 6 -7.79 -14.18 -6.68
N GLN A 7 -7.57 -15.48 -6.58
CA GLN A 7 -8.27 -16.33 -5.64
C GLN A 7 -7.29 -16.81 -4.56
N ASN A 8 -7.57 -16.42 -3.33
CA ASN A 8 -6.83 -16.82 -2.14
C ASN A 8 -7.87 -17.11 -1.03
N GLU A 9 -7.64 -16.70 0.22
CA GLU A 9 -8.68 -16.69 1.26
C GLU A 9 -9.89 -15.85 0.84
N PHE A 10 -9.63 -14.83 0.03
CA PHE A 10 -10.64 -13.95 -0.55
C PHE A 10 -10.62 -14.02 -2.06
N HIS A 11 -11.76 -13.70 -2.66
CA HIS A 11 -11.86 -13.51 -4.10
C HIS A 11 -11.70 -12.04 -4.45
N TYR A 12 -10.72 -11.73 -5.30
CA TYR A 12 -10.43 -10.38 -5.77
C TYR A 12 -10.63 -10.28 -7.28
N GLU A 13 -11.44 -9.34 -7.72
CA GLU A 13 -11.57 -8.97 -9.13
C GLU A 13 -10.76 -7.69 -9.38
N ILE A 14 -9.79 -7.77 -10.27
CA ILE A 14 -8.92 -6.64 -10.62
C ILE A 14 -9.61 -5.77 -11.66
N VAL A 15 -9.89 -4.54 -11.28
CA VAL A 15 -10.68 -3.60 -12.09
C VAL A 15 -9.81 -2.81 -13.06
N ARG A 16 -8.75 -2.17 -12.57
CA ARG A 16 -7.85 -1.36 -13.39
C ARG A 16 -6.47 -1.20 -12.75
N LYS A 17 -5.48 -0.90 -13.59
CA LYS A 17 -4.14 -0.51 -13.12
C LYS A 17 -4.18 0.94 -12.63
N ILE A 18 -3.63 1.19 -11.43
CA ILE A 18 -3.50 2.53 -10.83
C ILE A 18 -2.09 3.07 -11.07
N PHE A 19 -1.08 2.25 -10.76
CA PHE A 19 0.31 2.67 -10.75
C PHE A 19 1.22 1.50 -11.11
N GLU A 20 2.35 1.82 -11.74
CA GLU A 20 3.40 0.85 -12.05
C GLU A 20 4.75 1.44 -11.66
N GLY A 21 5.42 0.79 -10.71
CA GLY A 21 6.72 1.19 -10.19
C GLY A 21 7.82 0.19 -10.47
N GLY A 22 8.99 0.39 -9.88
CA GLY A 22 10.16 -0.46 -10.09
C GLY A 22 9.97 -1.91 -9.69
N MET A 23 9.35 -2.18 -8.53
CA MET A 23 9.19 -3.52 -7.97
C MET A 23 7.80 -4.12 -8.12
N GLY A 24 6.79 -3.33 -8.46
CA GLY A 24 5.43 -3.84 -8.48
C GLY A 24 4.45 -2.98 -9.24
N ILE A 25 3.27 -3.53 -9.41
CA ILE A 25 2.13 -2.87 -10.04
C ILE A 25 1.02 -2.79 -9.02
N VAL A 26 0.38 -1.62 -8.91
CA VAL A 26 -0.76 -1.40 -8.03
C VAL A 26 -2.03 -1.35 -8.87
N TYR A 27 -3.01 -2.14 -8.48
CA TYR A 27 -4.32 -2.23 -9.10
C TYR A 27 -5.43 -1.79 -8.16
N GLU A 28 -6.50 -1.24 -8.71
CA GLU A 28 -7.79 -1.17 -8.03
C GLU A 28 -8.48 -2.52 -8.17
N ALA A 29 -9.02 -3.03 -7.07
CA ALA A 29 -9.68 -4.32 -7.02
C ALA A 29 -10.97 -4.28 -6.21
N GLU A 30 -11.84 -5.26 -6.45
CA GLU A 30 -13.03 -5.54 -5.68
C GLU A 30 -12.86 -6.86 -4.95
N GLN A 31 -12.90 -6.81 -3.63
CA GLN A 31 -12.97 -8.00 -2.78
C GLN A 31 -14.42 -8.41 -2.62
N HIS A 32 -14.74 -9.62 -3.04
CA HIS A 32 -16.08 -10.19 -2.94
C HIS A 32 -16.21 -11.00 -1.64
N GLY A 33 -17.20 -10.65 -0.85
CA GLY A 33 -17.57 -11.33 0.38
C GLY A 33 -18.93 -12.03 0.27
N THR A 34 -19.44 -12.50 1.41
CA THR A 34 -20.76 -13.15 1.49
C THR A 34 -21.90 -12.15 1.22
N ARG A 35 -23.01 -12.64 0.71
CA ARG A 35 -24.23 -11.85 0.44
C ARG A 35 -24.00 -10.62 -0.43
N GLN A 36 -23.20 -10.74 -1.49
CA GLN A 36 -22.89 -9.67 -2.45
C GLN A 36 -22.17 -8.45 -1.81
N PHE A 37 -21.53 -8.64 -0.64
CA PHE A 37 -20.70 -7.61 -0.08
C PHE A 37 -19.46 -7.40 -0.96
N ILE A 38 -19.27 -6.17 -1.42
CA ILE A 38 -18.12 -5.78 -2.24
C ILE A 38 -17.36 -4.66 -1.54
N LYS A 39 -16.07 -4.89 -1.31
CA LYS A 39 -15.16 -3.89 -0.78
C LYS A 39 -14.15 -3.49 -1.85
N ARG A 40 -14.06 -2.20 -2.19
CA ARG A 40 -13.00 -1.69 -3.04
C ARG A 40 -11.72 -1.47 -2.24
N LEU A 41 -10.61 -1.91 -2.83
CA LEU A 41 -9.29 -1.83 -2.23
C LEU A 41 -8.21 -1.73 -3.32
N ALA A 42 -6.96 -1.51 -2.90
CA ALA A 42 -5.81 -1.57 -3.78
C ALA A 42 -5.05 -2.89 -3.57
N ILE A 43 -4.53 -3.45 -4.66
CA ILE A 43 -3.66 -4.62 -4.61
C ILE A 43 -2.34 -4.29 -5.28
N LYS A 44 -1.24 -4.40 -4.52
CA LYS A 44 0.13 -4.30 -5.02
C LYS A 44 0.65 -5.69 -5.31
N VAL A 45 1.06 -5.94 -6.55
CA VAL A 45 1.57 -7.23 -7.03
C VAL A 45 3.03 -7.08 -7.42
N VAL A 46 3.88 -8.05 -7.07
CA VAL A 46 5.27 -8.07 -7.54
C VAL A 46 5.31 -8.27 -9.05
N ARG A 47 6.16 -7.54 -9.76
CA ARG A 47 6.37 -7.75 -11.19
C ARG A 47 6.86 -9.17 -11.46
N GLN A 48 6.32 -9.80 -12.50
CA GLN A 48 6.61 -11.18 -12.84
C GLN A 48 8.09 -11.43 -13.15
N ASN A 49 8.80 -10.46 -13.73
CA ASN A 49 10.24 -10.54 -13.96
C ASN A 49 11.11 -10.49 -12.70
N TYR A 50 10.55 -10.12 -11.54
CA TYR A 50 11.21 -10.14 -10.24
C TYR A 50 10.74 -11.28 -9.34
N ALA A 51 9.68 -12.01 -9.72
CA ALA A 51 9.10 -13.09 -8.93
C ALA A 51 10.10 -14.22 -8.63
N ASP A 52 11.08 -14.46 -9.51
CA ASP A 52 12.13 -15.49 -9.34
C ASP A 52 13.33 -14.98 -8.55
N GLN A 53 13.38 -13.70 -8.19
CA GLN A 53 14.47 -13.09 -7.43
C GLN A 53 14.12 -13.07 -5.95
N LYS A 54 14.68 -14.00 -5.20
CA LYS A 54 14.42 -14.14 -3.75
C LYS A 54 14.56 -12.84 -2.98
N GLN A 55 15.57 -12.02 -3.28
CA GLN A 55 15.79 -10.75 -2.59
C GLN A 55 14.61 -9.77 -2.78
N PHE A 56 14.02 -9.70 -3.96
CA PHE A 56 12.86 -8.84 -4.21
C PHE A 56 11.62 -9.31 -3.47
N ILE A 57 11.40 -10.62 -3.41
CA ILE A 57 10.30 -11.22 -2.65
C ILE A 57 10.50 -10.97 -1.16
N ASP A 58 11.70 -11.19 -0.63
CA ASP A 58 12.01 -10.97 0.79
C ASP A 58 11.82 -9.48 1.17
N ASN A 59 12.23 -8.54 0.32
CA ASN A 59 12.01 -7.12 0.53
C ASN A 59 10.52 -6.76 0.51
N PHE A 60 9.76 -7.31 -0.45
CA PHE A 60 8.32 -7.10 -0.57
C PHE A 60 7.55 -7.61 0.66
N ILE A 61 7.89 -8.82 1.11
CA ILE A 61 7.31 -9.41 2.32
C ILE A 61 7.73 -8.61 3.56
N GLY A 62 8.99 -8.18 3.63
CA GLY A 62 9.52 -7.34 4.71
C GLY A 62 8.77 -6.01 4.81
N GLU A 63 8.55 -5.32 3.68
CA GLU A 63 7.74 -4.10 3.61
C GLU A 63 6.32 -4.34 4.15
N ALA A 64 5.67 -5.40 3.70
CA ALA A 64 4.32 -5.73 4.14
C ALA A 64 4.25 -5.99 5.65
N LYS A 65 5.21 -6.72 6.20
CA LYS A 65 5.28 -7.02 7.65
C LYS A 65 5.53 -5.78 8.49
N LEU A 66 6.39 -4.87 8.03
CA LEU A 66 6.68 -3.62 8.74
C LEU A 66 5.44 -2.73 8.90
N VAL A 67 4.58 -2.71 7.89
CA VAL A 67 3.40 -1.83 7.88
C VAL A 67 2.12 -2.53 8.32
N ALA A 68 2.12 -3.85 8.48
CA ALA A 68 0.91 -4.63 8.81
C ALA A 68 0.23 -4.17 10.10
N ASP A 69 1.01 -3.82 11.12
CA ASP A 69 0.51 -3.40 12.43
C ASP A 69 0.39 -1.89 12.60
N LEU A 70 0.68 -1.12 11.54
CA LEU A 70 0.56 0.33 11.58
C LEU A 70 -0.89 0.74 11.32
N ILE A 71 -1.53 1.32 12.32
CA ILE A 71 -2.89 1.86 12.24
C ILE A 71 -2.85 3.35 12.53
N HIS A 72 -2.85 4.17 11.49
CA HIS A 72 -2.75 5.61 11.60
C HIS A 72 -3.41 6.30 10.40
N THR A 73 -4.09 7.40 10.61
CA THR A 73 -4.83 8.14 9.56
C THR A 73 -3.94 8.66 8.42
N ASN A 74 -2.65 8.83 8.66
CA ASN A 74 -1.68 9.32 7.66
C ASN A 74 -0.81 8.19 7.06
N ILE A 75 -1.16 6.93 7.30
CA ILE A 75 -0.50 5.75 6.74
C ILE A 75 -1.54 4.87 6.07
N VAL A 76 -1.26 4.43 4.84
CA VAL A 76 -2.14 3.50 4.12
C VAL A 76 -2.25 2.20 4.90
N GLN A 77 -3.48 1.79 5.19
CA GLN A 77 -3.75 0.56 5.93
C GLN A 77 -3.48 -0.66 5.06
N THR A 78 -2.64 -1.57 5.52
CA THR A 78 -2.47 -2.90 4.93
C THR A 78 -3.49 -3.85 5.53
N TYR A 79 -4.20 -4.59 4.67
CA TYR A 79 -5.23 -5.56 5.09
C TYR A 79 -4.73 -6.99 5.09
N HIS A 80 -4.00 -7.38 4.04
CA HIS A 80 -3.62 -8.76 3.82
C HIS A 80 -2.38 -8.87 2.93
N LEU A 81 -1.49 -9.80 3.27
CA LEU A 81 -0.39 -10.27 2.43
C LEU A 81 -0.73 -11.69 1.98
N GLY A 82 -0.78 -11.92 0.69
CA GLY A 82 -1.13 -13.21 0.12
C GLY A 82 -0.16 -13.69 -0.94
N GLU A 83 -0.27 -14.97 -1.24
CA GLU A 83 0.41 -15.64 -2.34
C GLU A 83 -0.59 -16.53 -3.06
N THR A 84 -0.59 -16.46 -4.38
CA THR A 84 -1.41 -17.31 -5.25
C THR A 84 -0.64 -17.64 -6.52
N ASN A 85 -0.42 -18.94 -6.79
CA ASN A 85 0.29 -19.41 -7.99
C ASN A 85 1.67 -18.76 -8.18
N GLY A 86 2.43 -18.57 -7.09
CA GLY A 86 3.74 -17.92 -7.11
C GLY A 86 3.68 -16.39 -7.21
N ILE A 87 2.50 -15.78 -7.20
CA ILE A 87 2.32 -14.34 -7.22
C ILE A 87 2.10 -13.84 -5.79
N TYR A 88 3.00 -13.00 -5.31
CA TYR A 88 2.88 -12.31 -4.03
C TYR A 88 2.14 -11.00 -4.21
N PHE A 89 1.20 -10.71 -3.33
CA PHE A 89 0.43 -9.47 -3.37
C PHE A 89 0.13 -8.93 -1.98
N ILE A 90 -0.04 -7.61 -1.89
CA ILE A 90 -0.50 -6.91 -0.69
C ILE A 90 -1.85 -6.27 -1.00
N ALA A 91 -2.88 -6.64 -0.25
CA ALA A 91 -4.16 -5.95 -0.26
C ALA A 91 -4.14 -4.81 0.76
N MET A 92 -4.51 -3.61 0.34
CA MET A 92 -4.42 -2.40 1.16
C MET A 92 -5.54 -1.42 0.85
N GLU A 93 -5.65 -0.40 1.68
CA GLU A 93 -6.58 0.70 1.51
C GLU A 93 -6.44 1.35 0.13
N LEU A 94 -7.58 1.57 -0.53
CA LEU A 94 -7.63 2.32 -1.78
C LEU A 94 -7.71 3.82 -1.48
N ILE A 95 -6.67 4.55 -1.87
CA ILE A 95 -6.67 6.00 -1.79
C ILE A 95 -7.31 6.58 -3.05
N ARG A 96 -8.41 7.29 -2.87
CA ARG A 96 -9.08 8.00 -3.96
C ARG A 96 -8.55 9.42 -4.01
N GLY A 97 -7.73 9.70 -5.01
CA GLY A 97 -7.10 11.01 -5.17
C GLY A 97 -5.87 10.93 -6.07
N VAL A 98 -5.03 11.92 -5.94
CA VAL A 98 -3.76 12.03 -6.66
C VAL A 98 -2.60 12.00 -5.66
N ASN A 99 -1.45 11.53 -6.08
CA ASN A 99 -0.24 11.62 -5.28
C ASN A 99 0.34 13.05 -5.31
N LEU A 100 1.31 13.32 -4.46
CA LEU A 100 1.89 14.67 -4.33
C LEU A 100 2.59 15.14 -5.61
N GLU A 101 3.23 14.24 -6.35
CA GLU A 101 3.86 14.54 -7.64
C GLU A 101 2.82 14.98 -8.68
N GLN A 102 1.74 14.21 -8.83
CA GLN A 102 0.63 14.54 -9.73
C GLN A 102 -0.04 15.85 -9.34
N PHE A 103 -0.19 16.09 -8.03
CA PHE A 103 -0.76 17.34 -7.53
C PHE A 103 0.14 18.53 -7.84
N ALA A 104 1.45 18.41 -7.62
CA ALA A 104 2.42 19.46 -7.96
C ALA A 104 2.42 19.74 -9.47
N GLN A 105 2.37 18.71 -10.31
CA GLN A 105 2.29 18.87 -11.76
C GLN A 105 1.01 19.60 -12.19
N GLN A 106 -0.13 19.27 -11.60
CA GLN A 106 -1.39 19.97 -11.92
C GLN A 106 -1.36 21.46 -11.51
N LEU A 107 -0.68 21.77 -10.41
CA LEU A 107 -0.49 23.17 -10.02
C LEU A 107 0.38 23.93 -11.03
N ALA A 108 1.50 23.30 -11.45
CA ALA A 108 2.39 23.88 -12.45
C ALA A 108 1.68 24.11 -13.79
N ASP A 109 0.90 23.14 -14.27
CA ASP A 109 0.12 23.22 -15.52
C ASP A 109 -0.89 24.36 -15.48
N LYS A 110 -1.48 24.62 -14.31
CA LYS A 110 -2.42 25.72 -14.07
C LYS A 110 -1.73 27.04 -13.67
N ARG A 111 -0.41 27.09 -13.69
CA ARG A 111 0.40 28.23 -13.25
C ARG A 111 0.02 28.72 -11.84
N ARG A 112 -0.26 27.76 -10.96
CA ARG A 112 -0.57 28.02 -9.55
C ARG A 112 0.59 27.58 -8.66
N VAL A 113 0.72 28.26 -7.53
CA VAL A 113 1.71 27.94 -6.48
C VAL A 113 0.98 27.23 -5.35
N LEU A 114 1.62 26.26 -4.73
CA LEU A 114 1.13 25.61 -3.53
C LEU A 114 1.07 26.62 -2.38
N PRO A 115 -0.10 26.88 -1.77
CA PRO A 115 -0.21 27.75 -0.60
C PRO A 115 0.69 27.22 0.53
N LYS A 116 1.36 28.14 1.25
CA LYS A 116 2.29 27.79 2.34
C LYS A 116 1.58 26.99 3.44
N GLU A 117 0.36 27.36 3.78
CA GLU A 117 -0.47 26.70 4.80
C GLU A 117 -0.75 25.24 4.41
N LEU A 118 -1.03 25.00 3.14
CA LEU A 118 -1.25 23.64 2.63
C LEU A 118 0.04 22.82 2.63
N ALA A 119 1.16 23.42 2.27
CA ALA A 119 2.47 22.76 2.34
C ALA A 119 2.81 22.34 3.78
N VAL A 120 2.61 23.22 4.75
CA VAL A 120 2.80 22.94 6.17
C VAL A 120 1.85 21.85 6.65
N PHE A 121 0.59 21.89 6.25
CA PHE A 121 -0.39 20.86 6.57
C PHE A 121 0.05 19.48 6.08
N ILE A 122 0.43 19.36 4.80
CA ILE A 122 0.87 18.08 4.20
C ILE A 122 2.09 17.53 4.93
N VAL A 123 3.13 18.35 5.09
CA VAL A 123 4.38 17.94 5.76
C VAL A 123 4.13 17.54 7.21
N SER A 124 3.30 18.27 7.92
CA SER A 124 2.93 17.95 9.30
C SER A 124 2.21 16.60 9.41
N ARG A 125 1.34 16.27 8.46
CA ARG A 125 0.65 14.96 8.41
C ARG A 125 1.63 13.81 8.11
N VAL A 126 2.54 14.01 7.17
CA VAL A 126 3.62 13.05 6.89
C VAL A 126 4.48 12.83 8.14
N ALA A 127 4.92 13.90 8.80
CA ALA A 127 5.72 13.83 10.01
C ALA A 127 5.02 13.07 11.15
N ARG A 128 3.71 13.26 11.33
CA ARG A 128 2.92 12.52 12.33
C ARG A 128 2.85 11.02 12.01
N GLY A 129 2.64 10.66 10.75
CA GLY A 129 2.66 9.26 10.32
C GLY A 129 4.02 8.61 10.58
N LEU A 130 5.10 9.27 10.21
CA LEU A 130 6.47 8.79 10.45
C LEU A 130 6.81 8.69 11.93
N ALA A 131 6.42 9.65 12.75
CA ALA A 131 6.64 9.61 14.20
C ALA A 131 5.94 8.39 14.84
N TYR A 132 4.70 8.12 14.43
CA TYR A 132 3.96 6.94 14.86
C TYR A 132 4.67 5.64 14.44
N ALA A 133 5.09 5.53 13.19
CA ALA A 133 5.78 4.36 12.67
C ALA A 133 7.12 4.11 13.40
N HIS A 134 7.91 5.17 13.61
CA HIS A 134 9.18 5.07 14.35
C HIS A 134 8.98 4.63 15.81
N ALA A 135 7.98 5.16 16.50
CA ALA A 135 7.68 4.77 17.87
C ALA A 135 7.28 3.28 17.96
N LYS A 136 6.47 2.80 17.04
CA LYS A 136 6.09 1.37 16.95
C LYS A 136 7.29 0.47 16.68
N THR A 137 8.17 0.85 15.76
CA THR A 137 9.37 0.10 15.40
C THR A 137 10.33 0.02 16.59
N CYS A 138 10.57 1.10 17.31
CA CYS A 138 11.40 1.12 18.52
C CYS A 138 10.88 0.16 19.61
N LEU A 139 9.57 0.09 19.84
CA LEU A 139 8.98 -0.83 20.81
C LEU A 139 9.19 -2.30 20.44
N LEU A 140 9.15 -2.65 19.16
CA LEU A 140 9.41 -4.00 18.68
C LEU A 140 10.87 -4.43 18.88
N TYR A 141 11.82 -3.51 18.75
CA TYR A 141 13.25 -3.79 18.96
C TYR A 141 13.69 -3.75 20.43
N THR A 142 12.94 -3.10 21.32
CA THR A 142 13.24 -2.98 22.74
C THR A 142 12.50 -3.99 23.61
N SER A 143 11.55 -4.74 23.06
CA SER A 143 10.90 -5.84 23.78
C SER A 143 11.92 -6.97 23.95
N PRO A 144 12.32 -7.32 25.19
CA PRO A 144 13.18 -8.49 25.37
C PRO A 144 12.44 -9.71 24.87
N SER A 145 13.10 -10.49 24.01
CA SER A 145 12.65 -11.82 23.65
C SER A 145 12.32 -12.58 24.95
N PRO A 146 11.17 -13.23 25.08
CA PRO A 146 10.94 -14.11 26.21
C PRO A 146 12.06 -15.15 26.16
N ARG A 147 12.95 -15.10 27.13
CA ARG A 147 13.88 -16.19 27.35
C ARG A 147 13.08 -17.35 27.90
N ASP A 148 13.19 -18.44 27.21
CA ASP A 148 12.76 -19.75 27.67
C ASP A 148 13.26 -20.06 29.10
#